data_ce7a0350d16407f0ea6fae6fb4082b15
#
_entry.id   ce7a0350d16407f0ea6fae6fb4082b15
#
_cell.length_a   1.000
_cell.length_b   1.000
_cell.length_c   1.000
_cell.angle_alpha   90.00
_cell.angle_beta   90.00
_cell.angle_gamma   90.00
#
_symmetry.space_group_name_H-M   'P 1'
#
loop_
_entity.id
_entity.type
_entity.pdbx_description
1 polymer ?
#
loop_
_entity_poly.entity_id
_entity_poly.type
_entity_poly.pdbx_seq_one_letter_code
_entity_poly.pdbx_strand_id
1 'polypeptide(L)'
;MKQKTIAVIGLGRFGTTIAKMLASMNHEVLGVDINPDIVQKISPYLTHAIVADTTDEEAIKALALSQFDMVIVAIGGNIQANLMTSMLLKEMHISKVVAKAENSLQGKMLQKIGVDQVIYPEYRSEE
;
A
#
# COMPACT_ATOMS: atom_id res chain seq x y z
N MET A 1 -22.48 -2.16 -4.50
CA MET A 1 -21.09 -2.07 -4.96
C MET A 1 -20.41 -3.42 -4.80
N LYS A 2 -19.65 -3.80 -5.81
CA LYS A 2 -19.00 -5.09 -5.80
C LYS A 2 -17.83 -5.11 -4.81
N GLN A 3 -17.76 -6.15 -4.00
CA GLN A 3 -16.66 -6.33 -3.06
C GLN A 3 -15.35 -6.60 -3.79
N LYS A 4 -14.29 -5.95 -3.34
CA LYS A 4 -12.95 -6.15 -3.88
C LYS A 4 -12.00 -6.59 -2.78
N THR A 5 -10.90 -7.18 -3.18
CA THR A 5 -9.83 -7.60 -2.28
C THR A 5 -8.66 -6.64 -2.48
N ILE A 6 -8.34 -5.89 -1.45
CA ILE A 6 -7.38 -4.78 -1.55
C ILE A 6 -6.33 -4.90 -0.45
N ALA A 7 -5.06 -4.74 -0.81
CA ALA A 7 -3.99 -4.68 0.16
C ALA A 7 -3.52 -3.24 0.32
N VAL A 8 -3.27 -2.83 1.55
CA VAL A 8 -2.71 -1.52 1.86
C VAL A 8 -1.38 -1.75 2.55
N ILE A 9 -0.30 -1.35 1.91
CA ILE A 9 1.05 -1.54 2.42
C ILE A 9 1.55 -0.20 2.95
N GLY A 10 1.89 -0.16 4.23
CA GLY A 10 2.22 1.06 4.93
C GLY A 10 1.00 1.60 5.66
N LEU A 11 1.01 1.47 6.97
CA LEU A 11 -0.15 1.81 7.80
C LEU A 11 0.12 2.99 8.71
N GLY A 12 0.77 4.00 8.14
CA GLY A 12 0.89 5.30 8.79
C GLY A 12 -0.46 6.01 8.72
N ARG A 13 -0.45 7.35 8.85
CA ARG A 13 -1.69 8.09 8.91
C ARG A 13 -2.57 7.88 7.67
N PHE A 14 -1.97 8.04 6.49
CA PHE A 14 -2.74 7.88 5.24
C PHE A 14 -3.18 6.43 5.04
N GLY A 15 -2.26 5.48 5.18
CA GLY A 15 -2.58 4.08 4.95
C GLY A 15 -3.64 3.56 5.90
N THR A 16 -3.56 3.94 7.18
CA THR A 16 -4.57 3.55 8.17
C THR A 16 -5.93 4.10 7.81
N THR A 17 -5.99 5.37 7.42
CA THR A 17 -7.26 6.01 7.07
C THR A 17 -7.90 5.32 5.88
N ILE A 18 -7.12 5.07 4.83
CA ILE A 18 -7.70 4.48 3.62
C ILE A 18 -8.07 3.01 3.84
N ALA A 19 -7.27 2.28 4.62
CA ALA A 19 -7.58 0.88 4.91
C ALA A 19 -8.89 0.75 5.68
N LYS A 20 -9.07 1.57 6.71
CA LYS A 20 -10.31 1.56 7.49
C LYS A 20 -11.51 1.96 6.65
N MET A 21 -11.34 2.97 5.78
CA MET A 21 -12.42 3.41 4.91
C MET A 21 -12.86 2.29 3.97
N LEU A 22 -11.90 1.63 3.33
CA LEU A 22 -12.21 0.54 2.42
C LEU A 22 -12.89 -0.63 3.13
N ALA A 23 -12.44 -0.94 4.34
CA ALA A 23 -13.06 -2.00 5.13
C ALA A 23 -14.50 -1.63 5.49
N SER A 24 -14.75 -0.36 5.83
CA SER A 24 -16.09 0.10 6.17
C SER A 24 -17.03 0.07 4.96
N MET A 25 -16.48 0.04 3.75
CA MET A 25 -17.25 -0.08 2.52
C MET A 25 -17.44 -1.56 2.11
N ASN A 26 -17.14 -2.46 3.01
CA ASN A 26 -17.33 -3.92 2.83
C ASN A 26 -16.36 -4.57 1.84
N HIS A 27 -15.21 -3.95 1.63
CA HIS A 27 -14.14 -4.61 0.88
C HIS A 27 -13.33 -5.49 1.83
N GLU A 28 -12.71 -6.53 1.27
CA GLU A 28 -11.72 -7.31 2.01
C GLU A 28 -10.41 -6.55 1.99
N VAL A 29 -9.89 -6.21 3.15
CA VAL A 29 -8.68 -5.41 3.24
C VAL A 29 -7.61 -6.13 4.03
N LEU A 30 -6.44 -6.28 3.41
CA LEU A 30 -5.22 -6.73 4.07
C LEU A 30 -4.36 -5.51 4.33
N GLY A 31 -4.02 -5.26 5.60
CA GLY A 31 -3.07 -4.22 5.95
C GLY A 31 -1.70 -4.83 6.22
N VAL A 32 -0.64 -4.19 5.74
CA VAL A 32 0.72 -4.67 5.93
C VAL A 32 1.61 -3.53 6.40
N ASP A 33 2.36 -3.77 7.46
CA ASP A 33 3.33 -2.79 7.94
C ASP A 33 4.49 -3.53 8.58
N ILE A 34 5.65 -2.91 8.58
CA ILE A 34 6.84 -3.50 9.20
C ILE A 34 6.79 -3.42 10.73
N ASN A 35 5.99 -2.50 11.26
CA ASN A 35 5.90 -2.23 12.70
C ASN A 35 4.78 -3.05 13.34
N PRO A 36 5.13 -4.02 14.23
CA PRO A 36 4.09 -4.87 14.82
C PRO A 36 3.08 -4.11 15.69
N ASP A 37 3.48 -3.01 16.32
CA ASP A 37 2.56 -2.24 17.15
C ASP A 37 1.46 -1.59 16.30
N ILE A 38 1.83 -1.10 15.13
CA ILE A 38 0.87 -0.50 14.21
C ILE A 38 -0.10 -1.57 13.70
N VAL A 39 0.43 -2.74 13.33
CA VAL A 39 -0.40 -3.84 12.84
C VAL A 39 -1.39 -4.28 13.92
N GLN A 40 -0.94 -4.40 15.16
CA GLN A 40 -1.80 -4.83 16.24
C GLN A 40 -2.96 -3.84 16.45
N LYS A 41 -2.68 -2.54 16.37
CA LYS A 41 -3.70 -1.53 16.60
C LYS A 41 -4.78 -1.51 15.53
N ILE A 42 -4.40 -1.74 14.26
CA ILE A 42 -5.36 -1.65 13.17
C ILE A 42 -6.09 -2.97 12.93
N SER A 43 -5.53 -4.07 13.41
CA SER A 43 -6.04 -5.41 13.14
C SER A 43 -7.55 -5.56 13.35
N PRO A 44 -8.15 -5.03 14.43
CA PRO A 44 -9.59 -5.21 14.64
C PRO A 44 -10.48 -4.58 13.57
N TYR A 45 -9.94 -3.66 12.78
CA TYR A 45 -10.72 -2.91 11.79
C TYR A 45 -10.63 -3.50 10.39
N LEU A 46 -9.74 -4.47 10.16
CA LEU A 46 -9.49 -4.98 8.82
C LEU A 46 -9.78 -6.47 8.76
N THR A 47 -9.88 -7.00 7.55
CA THR A 47 -10.05 -8.43 7.35
C THR A 47 -8.82 -9.18 7.86
N HIS A 48 -7.63 -8.71 7.49
CA HIS A 48 -6.36 -9.26 7.95
C HIS A 48 -5.35 -8.14 8.11
N ALA A 49 -4.40 -8.32 9.02
CA ALA A 49 -3.29 -7.39 9.18
C ALA A 49 -2.03 -8.21 9.48
N ILE A 50 -0.96 -7.94 8.76
CA ILE A 50 0.26 -8.75 8.79
C ILE A 50 1.48 -7.87 8.95
N VAL A 51 2.44 -8.33 9.75
CA VAL A 51 3.75 -7.68 9.86
C VAL A 51 4.66 -8.25 8.78
N ALA A 52 5.16 -7.39 7.91
CA ALA A 52 6.09 -7.83 6.87
C ALA A 52 6.90 -6.65 6.35
N ASP A 53 8.12 -6.93 5.92
CA ASP A 53 8.97 -5.97 5.23
C ASP A 53 8.80 -6.20 3.73
N THR A 54 8.05 -5.33 3.08
CA THR A 54 7.73 -5.50 1.66
C THR A 54 8.85 -5.07 0.73
N THR A 55 9.98 -4.63 1.26
CA THR A 55 11.19 -4.42 0.45
C THR A 55 11.98 -5.73 0.31
N ASP A 56 11.61 -6.75 1.09
CA ASP A 56 12.22 -8.07 1.01
C ASP A 56 11.41 -8.92 0.04
N GLU A 57 12.06 -9.36 -1.02
CA GLU A 57 11.38 -10.08 -2.10
C GLU A 57 10.68 -11.35 -1.61
N GLU A 58 11.32 -12.09 -0.73
CA GLU A 58 10.73 -13.32 -0.19
C GLU A 58 9.47 -13.02 0.63
N ALA A 59 9.55 -11.97 1.45
CA ALA A 59 8.44 -11.60 2.31
C ALA A 59 7.23 -11.15 1.48
N ILE A 60 7.46 -10.34 0.45
CA ILE A 60 6.34 -9.83 -0.34
C ILE A 60 5.71 -10.94 -1.17
N LYS A 61 6.50 -11.89 -1.65
CA LYS A 61 5.97 -13.04 -2.37
C LYS A 61 5.08 -13.90 -1.49
N ALA A 62 5.45 -14.04 -0.21
CA ALA A 62 4.68 -14.85 0.73
C ALA A 62 3.29 -14.28 0.99
N LEU A 63 3.05 -13.01 0.69
CA LEU A 63 1.74 -12.41 0.87
C LEU A 63 0.73 -12.81 -0.21
N ALA A 64 1.20 -13.44 -1.29
CA ALA A 64 0.35 -13.95 -2.37
C ALA A 64 -0.58 -12.88 -2.93
N LEU A 65 -0.02 -11.72 -3.26
CA LEU A 65 -0.83 -10.56 -3.67
C LEU A 65 -1.34 -10.64 -5.11
N SER A 66 -0.93 -11.63 -5.88
CA SER A 66 -1.33 -11.72 -7.29
C SER A 66 -2.83 -11.90 -7.48
N GLN A 67 -3.54 -12.35 -6.47
CA GLN A 67 -4.98 -12.53 -6.55
C GLN A 67 -5.77 -11.33 -6.06
N PHE A 68 -5.09 -10.28 -5.64
CA PHE A 68 -5.75 -9.08 -5.15
C PHE A 68 -6.19 -8.20 -6.32
N ASP A 69 -7.32 -7.53 -6.15
CA ASP A 69 -7.81 -6.59 -7.16
C ASP A 69 -6.96 -5.34 -7.23
N MET A 70 -6.38 -4.93 -6.11
CA MET A 70 -5.60 -3.70 -6.04
C MET A 70 -4.63 -3.78 -4.86
N VAL A 71 -3.45 -3.22 -5.05
CA VAL A 71 -2.49 -3.04 -3.97
C VAL A 71 -2.14 -1.56 -3.90
N ILE A 72 -2.30 -0.97 -2.72
CA ILE A 72 -2.00 0.44 -2.48
C ILE A 72 -0.72 0.53 -1.68
N VAL A 73 0.31 1.16 -2.24
CA VAL A 73 1.57 1.37 -1.56
C VAL A 73 1.50 2.74 -0.89
N ALA A 74 1.21 2.72 0.42
CA ALA A 74 0.97 3.93 1.20
C ALA A 74 2.14 4.26 2.13
N ILE A 75 3.30 3.65 1.91
CA ILE A 75 4.50 3.88 2.73
C ILE A 75 4.88 5.34 2.67
N GLY A 76 4.93 5.99 3.83
CA GLY A 76 5.35 7.38 3.94
C GLY A 76 6.59 7.50 4.82
N GLY A 77 7.34 8.58 4.64
CA GLY A 77 8.54 8.82 5.44
C GLY A 77 9.74 7.97 5.04
N ASN A 78 9.61 7.15 3.99
CA ASN A 78 10.70 6.32 3.50
C ASN A 78 10.49 6.09 2.01
N ILE A 79 10.99 7.04 1.22
CA ILE A 79 10.79 7.02 -0.22
C ILE A 79 11.43 5.78 -0.85
N GLN A 80 12.61 5.41 -0.38
CA GLN A 80 13.30 4.25 -0.92
C GLN A 80 12.48 2.98 -0.74
N ALA A 81 11.94 2.77 0.45
CA ALA A 81 11.10 1.58 0.70
C ALA A 81 9.84 1.59 -0.17
N ASN A 82 9.24 2.77 -0.35
CA ASN A 82 8.07 2.92 -1.19
C ASN A 82 8.38 2.51 -2.63
N LEU A 83 9.49 3.02 -3.18
CA LEU A 83 9.87 2.72 -4.56
C LEU A 83 10.24 1.25 -4.74
N MET A 84 10.98 0.68 -3.78
CA MET A 84 11.37 -0.74 -3.86
C MET A 84 10.16 -1.65 -3.83
N THR A 85 9.23 -1.38 -2.91
CA THR A 85 8.00 -2.16 -2.81
C THR A 85 7.20 -2.08 -4.12
N SER A 86 7.05 -0.87 -4.66
CA SER A 86 6.31 -0.66 -5.90
C SER A 86 6.94 -1.42 -7.06
N MET A 87 8.27 -1.39 -7.13
CA MET A 87 8.98 -2.10 -8.19
C MET A 87 8.76 -3.61 -8.10
N LEU A 88 8.86 -4.17 -6.89
CA LEU A 88 8.65 -5.60 -6.71
C LEU A 88 7.23 -6.00 -7.09
N LEU A 89 6.23 -5.19 -6.73
CA LEU A 89 4.85 -5.47 -7.10
C LEU A 89 4.65 -5.49 -8.60
N LYS A 90 5.27 -4.56 -9.32
CA LYS A 90 5.13 -4.53 -10.77
C LYS A 90 5.83 -5.71 -11.42
N GLU A 91 6.94 -6.16 -10.85
CA GLU A 91 7.61 -7.38 -11.33
C GLU A 91 6.76 -8.62 -11.12
N MET A 92 5.88 -8.60 -10.12
CA MET A 92 4.96 -9.70 -9.83
C MET A 92 3.67 -9.64 -10.64
N HIS A 93 3.56 -8.67 -11.53
CA HIS A 93 2.39 -8.52 -12.41
C HIS A 93 1.07 -8.39 -11.66
N ILE A 94 1.08 -7.59 -10.58
CA ILE A 94 -0.15 -7.32 -9.83
C ILE A 94 -1.11 -6.53 -10.71
N SER A 95 -2.40 -6.86 -10.64
CA SER A 95 -3.43 -6.28 -11.51
C SER A 95 -3.47 -4.76 -11.47
N LYS A 96 -3.42 -4.18 -10.29
CA LYS A 96 -3.45 -2.72 -10.17
C LYS A 96 -2.63 -2.29 -8.97
N VAL A 97 -1.62 -1.45 -9.21
CA VAL A 97 -0.78 -0.90 -8.16
C VAL A 97 -0.98 0.61 -8.12
N VAL A 98 -1.41 1.11 -6.96
CA VAL A 98 -1.56 2.54 -6.69
C VAL A 98 -0.50 2.90 -5.67
N ALA A 99 0.26 3.94 -5.91
CA ALA A 99 1.33 4.31 -4.99
C ALA A 99 1.22 5.77 -4.58
N LYS A 100 1.46 6.03 -3.30
CA LYS A 100 1.49 7.36 -2.74
C LYS A 100 2.86 8.00 -2.99
N ALA A 101 2.87 9.25 -3.45
CA ALA A 101 4.08 10.02 -3.62
C ALA A 101 4.05 11.22 -2.70
N GLU A 102 5.22 11.55 -2.13
CA GLU A 102 5.34 12.71 -1.24
C GLU A 102 5.78 13.95 -2.00
N ASN A 103 6.32 13.78 -3.19
CA ASN A 103 6.74 14.90 -4.02
C ASN A 103 6.74 14.50 -5.50
N SER A 104 6.94 15.48 -6.36
CA SER A 104 6.83 15.24 -7.80
C SER A 104 7.96 14.34 -8.32
N LEU A 105 9.14 14.40 -7.74
CA LEU A 105 10.24 13.54 -8.18
C LEU A 105 9.90 12.06 -7.90
N GLN A 106 9.43 11.77 -6.70
CA GLN A 106 9.01 10.41 -6.38
C GLN A 106 7.89 9.96 -7.32
N GLY A 107 6.94 10.83 -7.61
CA GLY A 107 5.87 10.52 -8.54
C GLY A 107 6.37 10.14 -9.92
N LYS A 108 7.38 10.87 -10.42
CA LYS A 108 7.97 10.53 -11.71
C LYS A 108 8.66 9.17 -11.67
N MET A 109 9.35 8.87 -10.58
CA MET A 109 10.00 7.57 -10.43
C MET A 109 8.99 6.44 -10.40
N LEU A 110 7.87 6.64 -9.70
CA LEU A 110 6.80 5.64 -9.66
C LEU A 110 6.20 5.42 -11.04
N GLN A 111 6.03 6.48 -11.81
CA GLN A 111 5.53 6.35 -13.18
C GLN A 111 6.49 5.54 -14.04
N LYS A 112 7.78 5.77 -13.89
CA LYS A 112 8.77 5.01 -14.64
C LYS A 112 8.83 3.54 -14.22
N ILE A 113 8.57 3.27 -12.95
CA ILE A 113 8.45 1.88 -12.47
C ILE A 113 7.25 1.21 -13.10
N GLY A 114 6.22 1.98 -13.45
CA GLY A 114 5.05 1.44 -14.14
C GLY A 114 3.84 1.26 -13.27
N VAL A 115 3.77 1.92 -12.09
CA VAL A 115 2.56 1.82 -11.26
C VAL A 115 1.37 2.37 -12.05
N ASP A 116 0.20 1.87 -11.75
CA ASP A 116 -0.99 2.20 -12.51
C ASP A 116 -1.53 3.57 -12.16
N GLN A 117 -1.28 4.04 -10.95
CA GLN A 117 -1.75 5.35 -10.52
C GLN A 117 -0.86 5.88 -9.40
N VAL A 118 -0.52 7.16 -9.47
CA VAL A 118 0.22 7.85 -8.41
C VAL A 118 -0.74 8.81 -7.74
N ILE A 119 -0.75 8.82 -6.40
CA ILE A 119 -1.59 9.75 -5.66
C ILE A 119 -0.73 10.61 -4.73
N TYR A 120 -1.20 11.85 -4.50
CA TYR A 120 -0.54 12.82 -3.64
C TYR A 120 -1.56 13.24 -2.58
N PRO A 121 -1.60 12.54 -1.45
CA PRO A 121 -2.71 12.68 -0.52
C PRO A 121 -2.82 14.04 0.16
N GLU A 122 -1.77 14.78 0.18
CA GLU A 122 -1.88 15.92 0.96
C GLU A 122 -1.29 17.09 0.42
N TYR A 123 -1.72 17.82 0.27
CA TYR A 123 -1.00 18.69 -0.14
C TYR A 123 -1.15 19.99 -0.02
N ARG A 124 -1.42 20.11 0.37
CA ARG A 124 -1.63 20.93 0.39
C ARG A 124 -1.20 21.66 0.68
N SER A 125 -1.32 22.05 0.90
CA SER A 125 -1.08 22.66 1.11
C SER A 125 -0.45 23.25 1.60
N GLU A 126 -0.08 23.35 1.85
CA GLU A 126 0.44 23.93 2.19
C GLU A 126 1.06 24.37 1.91
N GLU A 127 1.05 24.49 1.64
CA GLU A 127 1.47 24.93 1.23
C GLU A 127 1.63 25.46 1.04
#